data_149e7e7182ff0d7df00544e8ccbc6cec
#
_entry.id   149e7e7182ff0d7df00544e8ccbc6cec
#
_cell.length_a   1.000
_cell.length_b   1.000
_cell.length_c   1.000
_cell.angle_alpha   90.00
_cell.angle_beta   90.00
_cell.angle_gamma   90.00
#
_symmetry.space_group_name_H-M   'P 1'
#
loop_
_entity.id
_entity.type
_entity.pdbx_description
1 polymer ?
#
loop_
_entity_poly.entity_id
_entity_poly.type
_entity_poly.pdbx_seq_one_letter_code
_entity_poly.pdbx_strand_id
1 'polypeptide(L)'
;MSDKAGSRATMRGWAIRAYGEEMVLMNELPIPTPGPHDILMQMRSAEVGDWDELVRAGEWDMERPFPLVLGLAGAGRIAAVGAAVTDFSENQEVYAYSYPLHDNGAWAEFMLVPQSHVAPIPASLTPVEAGGVPIVGLTAHETLIDVLRVTRGEVVLINAAAGGVGHIAVQIASGLGAHVVAAASRRNHDFVAGLGAAAVIDYDATGDVAKAIRAQYPGGVDKALNCVSGKAANDYVAALADGGKMVDLPGAVSVQRAGVQIISDYVVRGNGARLAELTRRFDSGALRLVVHEIFRFDEAPRALDLVLARHVRGKVVIRTT
;
A
#
# COMPACT_ATOMS: atom_id res chain seq x y z
N MET A 1 -26.05 2.99 -46.16
CA MET A 1 -26.16 3.37 -44.76
C MET A 1 -24.79 3.08 -44.14
N SER A 2 -24.00 4.12 -44.01
CA SER A 2 -22.60 4.02 -43.47
C SER A 2 -22.69 3.94 -41.97
N ASP A 3 -22.29 2.79 -41.44
CA ASP A 3 -22.12 2.54 -40.00
C ASP A 3 -20.97 3.42 -39.51
N LYS A 4 -21.28 4.57 -38.93
CA LYS A 4 -20.35 5.33 -38.15
C LYS A 4 -20.21 4.62 -36.82
N ALA A 5 -19.31 3.61 -36.78
CA ALA A 5 -18.74 3.15 -35.53
C ALA A 5 -18.13 4.38 -34.86
N GLY A 6 -18.80 4.95 -33.88
CA GLY A 6 -18.30 6.07 -33.11
C GLY A 6 -16.95 5.63 -32.49
N SER A 7 -15.87 6.34 -32.81
CA SER A 7 -14.56 6.15 -32.19
C SER A 7 -14.75 6.17 -30.68
N ARG A 8 -14.64 5.02 -30.01
CA ARG A 8 -14.57 4.98 -28.55
C ARG A 8 -13.39 5.85 -28.13
N ALA A 9 -13.63 6.73 -27.18
CA ALA A 9 -12.55 7.51 -26.58
C ALA A 9 -11.49 6.57 -26.00
N THR A 10 -10.23 6.87 -26.26
CA THR A 10 -9.09 6.05 -25.82
C THR A 10 -8.24 6.78 -24.80
N MET A 11 -7.43 6.02 -24.05
CA MET A 11 -6.53 6.50 -23.04
C MET A 11 -5.15 5.84 -23.17
N ARG A 12 -4.16 6.45 -22.53
CA ARG A 12 -2.85 5.84 -22.36
C ARG A 12 -2.80 5.05 -21.04
N GLY A 13 -2.02 3.97 -21.04
CA GLY A 13 -1.78 3.16 -19.84
C GLY A 13 -0.58 2.24 -20.01
N TRP A 14 0.08 1.95 -18.90
CA TRP A 14 1.14 0.95 -18.82
C TRP A 14 0.52 -0.43 -18.63
N ALA A 15 0.73 -1.31 -19.58
CA ALA A 15 0.10 -2.62 -19.61
C ALA A 15 1.08 -3.72 -20.02
N ILE A 16 0.74 -4.96 -19.66
CA ILE A 16 1.39 -6.18 -20.14
C ILE A 16 0.43 -6.92 -21.07
N ARG A 17 0.98 -7.65 -22.06
CA ARG A 17 0.21 -8.49 -22.99
C ARG A 17 0.09 -9.94 -22.54
N ALA A 18 1.00 -10.37 -21.68
CA ALA A 18 0.98 -11.65 -20.97
C ALA A 18 1.79 -11.52 -19.67
N TYR A 19 1.57 -12.39 -18.72
CA TYR A 19 2.39 -12.46 -17.52
C TYR A 19 3.86 -12.76 -17.85
N GLY A 20 4.77 -12.11 -17.14
CA GLY A 20 6.21 -12.20 -17.34
C GLY A 20 6.77 -11.33 -18.48
N GLU A 21 5.91 -10.70 -19.28
CA GLU A 21 6.37 -9.75 -20.31
C GLU A 21 6.74 -8.38 -19.71
N GLU A 22 7.51 -7.63 -20.49
CA GLU A 22 7.79 -6.23 -20.18
C GLU A 22 6.52 -5.39 -20.29
N MET A 23 6.36 -4.42 -19.40
CA MET A 23 5.29 -3.45 -19.50
C MET A 23 5.54 -2.48 -20.65
N VAL A 24 4.50 -2.13 -21.38
CA VAL A 24 4.54 -1.20 -22.49
C VAL A 24 3.52 -0.08 -22.30
N LEU A 25 3.89 1.13 -22.69
CA LEU A 25 2.94 2.26 -22.73
C LEU A 25 2.06 2.11 -23.99
N MET A 26 0.79 1.78 -23.78
CA MET A 26 -0.23 1.71 -24.83
C MET A 26 -0.99 3.03 -24.93
N ASN A 27 -1.23 3.52 -26.13
CA ASN A 27 -1.87 4.83 -26.38
C ASN A 27 -3.35 4.73 -26.78
N GLU A 28 -3.86 3.54 -27.04
CA GLU A 28 -5.21 3.33 -27.57
C GLU A 28 -6.01 2.32 -26.75
N LEU A 29 -5.81 2.32 -25.43
CA LEU A 29 -6.65 1.52 -24.54
C LEU A 29 -8.05 2.13 -24.46
N PRO A 30 -9.11 1.30 -24.44
CA PRO A 30 -10.47 1.84 -24.30
C PRO A 30 -10.64 2.49 -22.92
N ILE A 31 -11.27 3.67 -22.85
CA ILE A 31 -11.72 4.24 -21.59
C ILE A 31 -12.91 3.40 -21.11
N PRO A 32 -12.88 2.89 -19.86
CA PRO A 32 -13.98 2.11 -19.30
C PRO A 32 -15.27 2.93 -19.18
N THR A 33 -16.41 2.27 -19.27
CA THR A 33 -17.72 2.89 -19.05
C THR A 33 -18.23 2.49 -17.67
N PRO A 34 -18.60 3.44 -16.81
CA PRO A 34 -19.12 3.12 -15.48
C PRO A 34 -20.41 2.31 -15.53
N GLY A 35 -20.43 1.19 -14.80
CA GLY A 35 -21.67 0.50 -14.43
C GLY A 35 -22.46 1.28 -13.37
N PRO A 36 -23.64 0.81 -12.95
CA PRO A 36 -24.52 1.59 -12.07
C PRO A 36 -23.87 2.05 -10.75
N HIS A 37 -22.96 1.28 -10.17
CA HIS A 37 -22.32 1.55 -8.89
C HIS A 37 -20.84 1.92 -9.00
N ASP A 38 -20.37 2.24 -10.21
CA ASP A 38 -18.96 2.51 -10.48
C ASP A 38 -18.66 3.99 -10.56
N ILE A 39 -17.40 4.30 -10.31
CA ILE A 39 -16.80 5.62 -10.45
C ILE A 39 -15.67 5.53 -11.46
N LEU A 40 -15.70 6.34 -12.50
CA LEU A 40 -14.59 6.55 -13.40
C LEU A 40 -13.73 7.69 -12.88
N MET A 41 -12.50 7.37 -12.49
CA MET A 41 -11.52 8.35 -12.03
C MET A 41 -10.60 8.77 -13.17
N GLN A 42 -10.44 10.08 -13.41
CA GLN A 42 -9.33 10.63 -14.17
C GLN A 42 -8.13 10.71 -13.23
N MET A 43 -7.11 9.89 -13.49
CA MET A 43 -5.98 9.72 -12.58
C MET A 43 -5.08 10.97 -12.53
N ARG A 44 -4.62 11.31 -11.35
CA ARG A 44 -3.59 12.32 -11.06
C ARG A 44 -2.29 11.68 -10.63
N SER A 45 -2.41 10.55 -9.95
CA SER A 45 -1.27 9.79 -9.45
C SER A 45 -1.63 8.33 -9.21
N ALA A 46 -0.63 7.48 -9.26
CA ALA A 46 -0.75 6.07 -8.96
C ALA A 46 0.35 5.64 -7.98
N GLU A 47 0.01 4.74 -7.08
CA GLU A 47 0.92 4.13 -6.14
C GLU A 47 1.83 3.12 -6.85
N VAL A 48 3.10 3.02 -6.41
CA VAL A 48 4.05 2.01 -6.88
C VAL A 48 4.52 1.17 -5.69
N GLY A 49 4.46 -0.15 -5.86
CA GLY A 49 4.93 -1.10 -4.87
C GLY A 49 5.52 -2.36 -5.51
N ASP A 50 6.14 -3.21 -4.71
CA ASP A 50 6.68 -4.49 -5.15
C ASP A 50 5.59 -5.48 -5.60
N TRP A 51 4.36 -5.30 -5.12
CA TRP A 51 3.19 -6.04 -5.62
C TRP A 51 2.91 -5.83 -7.11
N ASP A 52 3.27 -4.69 -7.69
CA ASP A 52 3.10 -4.46 -9.13
C ASP A 52 3.99 -5.39 -9.96
N GLU A 53 5.17 -5.75 -9.44
CA GLU A 53 6.02 -6.78 -10.03
C GLU A 53 5.41 -8.18 -9.86
N LEU A 54 4.83 -8.50 -8.70
CA LEU A 54 4.14 -9.79 -8.50
C LEU A 54 2.99 -9.97 -9.51
N VAL A 55 2.24 -8.89 -9.78
CA VAL A 55 1.19 -8.87 -10.82
C VAL A 55 1.81 -9.04 -12.20
N ARG A 56 2.85 -8.27 -12.53
CA ARG A 56 3.53 -8.35 -13.83
C ARG A 56 4.10 -9.74 -14.11
N ALA A 57 4.71 -10.36 -13.09
CA ALA A 57 5.29 -11.69 -13.18
C ALA A 57 4.23 -12.82 -13.24
N GLY A 58 2.98 -12.55 -12.88
CA GLY A 58 1.92 -13.55 -12.76
C GLY A 58 1.96 -14.34 -11.45
N GLU A 59 2.76 -13.89 -10.49
CA GLU A 59 2.79 -14.45 -9.12
C GLU A 59 1.55 -14.05 -8.34
N TRP A 60 0.93 -12.93 -8.72
CA TRP A 60 -0.36 -12.48 -8.21
C TRP A 60 -1.32 -12.29 -9.39
N ASP A 61 -2.12 -13.31 -9.69
CA ASP A 61 -3.10 -13.30 -10.77
C ASP A 61 -4.26 -12.36 -10.45
N MET A 62 -4.52 -11.41 -11.36
CA MET A 62 -5.64 -10.48 -11.25
C MET A 62 -6.95 -11.00 -11.85
N GLU A 63 -6.93 -12.20 -12.44
CA GLU A 63 -8.09 -12.80 -13.11
C GLU A 63 -8.73 -11.87 -14.17
N ARG A 64 -7.87 -11.17 -14.93
CA ARG A 64 -8.28 -10.18 -15.94
C ARG A 64 -7.72 -10.50 -17.31
N PRO A 65 -8.46 -10.14 -18.38
CA PRO A 65 -7.96 -10.32 -19.75
C PRO A 65 -6.78 -9.39 -20.04
N PHE A 66 -5.95 -9.78 -20.99
CA PHE A 66 -4.90 -8.94 -21.55
C PHE A 66 -5.44 -8.07 -22.71
N PRO A 67 -4.86 -6.87 -22.93
CA PRO A 67 -3.77 -6.30 -22.16
C PRO A 67 -4.19 -5.91 -20.74
N LEU A 68 -3.38 -6.30 -19.74
CA LEU A 68 -3.63 -5.98 -18.34
C LEU A 68 -2.91 -4.68 -17.97
N VAL A 69 -3.65 -3.65 -17.63
CA VAL A 69 -3.11 -2.38 -17.11
C VAL A 69 -2.65 -2.58 -15.67
N LEU A 70 -1.42 -2.16 -15.37
CA LEU A 70 -0.82 -2.30 -14.04
C LEU A 70 -1.30 -1.22 -13.05
N GLY A 71 -0.88 -1.38 -11.79
CA GLY A 71 -1.23 -0.50 -10.69
C GLY A 71 -2.60 -0.81 -10.08
N LEU A 72 -2.68 -0.81 -8.77
CA LEU A 72 -3.92 -1.20 -8.06
C LEU A 72 -4.56 -0.03 -7.33
N ALA A 73 -3.83 1.08 -7.14
CA ALA A 73 -4.29 2.20 -6.34
C ALA A 73 -3.76 3.54 -6.82
N GLY A 74 -4.49 4.58 -6.50
CA GLY A 74 -4.08 5.94 -6.81
C GLY A 74 -5.11 6.97 -6.39
N ALA A 75 -4.86 8.22 -6.80
CA ALA A 75 -5.75 9.34 -6.59
C ALA A 75 -6.04 10.05 -7.91
N GLY A 76 -7.19 10.69 -7.97
CA GLY A 76 -7.62 11.40 -9.15
C GLY A 76 -8.89 12.17 -8.92
N ARG A 77 -9.48 12.66 -10.01
CA ARG A 77 -10.74 13.37 -10.00
C ARG A 77 -11.83 12.49 -10.64
N ILE A 78 -13.02 12.52 -10.09
CA ILE A 78 -14.16 11.82 -10.67
C ILE A 78 -14.50 12.44 -12.02
N ALA A 79 -14.42 11.62 -13.08
CA ALA A 79 -14.78 12.01 -14.45
C ALA A 79 -16.22 11.64 -14.79
N ALA A 80 -16.74 10.54 -14.23
CA ALA A 80 -18.12 10.12 -14.37
C ALA A 80 -18.53 9.20 -13.23
N VAL A 81 -19.81 9.14 -12.93
CA VAL A 81 -20.39 8.25 -11.92
C VAL A 81 -21.52 7.41 -12.54
N GLY A 82 -21.70 6.20 -12.06
CA GLY A 82 -22.81 5.33 -12.41
C GLY A 82 -24.15 5.84 -11.85
N ALA A 83 -25.23 5.43 -12.47
CA ALA A 83 -26.58 5.96 -12.18
C ALA A 83 -27.07 5.69 -10.74
N ALA A 84 -26.49 4.73 -10.02
CA ALA A 84 -26.82 4.39 -8.63
C ALA A 84 -25.84 4.98 -7.62
N VAL A 85 -24.83 5.77 -8.05
CA VAL A 85 -23.91 6.46 -7.16
C VAL A 85 -24.55 7.76 -6.67
N THR A 86 -24.70 7.89 -5.35
CA THR A 86 -25.36 9.05 -4.71
C THR A 86 -24.43 9.88 -3.84
N ASP A 87 -23.35 9.28 -3.34
CA ASP A 87 -22.46 9.89 -2.34
C ASP A 87 -21.27 10.62 -2.96
N PHE A 88 -21.12 10.53 -4.28
CA PHE A 88 -20.03 11.12 -5.06
C PHE A 88 -20.56 11.89 -6.26
N SER A 89 -19.81 12.90 -6.67
CA SER A 89 -20.12 13.72 -7.84
C SER A 89 -18.89 13.94 -8.72
N GLU A 90 -19.13 14.27 -9.99
CA GLU A 90 -18.07 14.66 -10.92
C GLU A 90 -17.24 15.82 -10.36
N ASN A 91 -15.96 15.84 -10.73
CA ASN A 91 -14.95 16.80 -10.31
C ASN A 91 -14.48 16.69 -8.85
N GLN A 92 -15.06 15.83 -8.03
CA GLN A 92 -14.55 15.56 -6.68
C GLN A 92 -13.19 14.86 -6.74
N GLU A 93 -12.25 15.29 -5.91
CA GLU A 93 -10.95 14.65 -5.76
C GLU A 93 -11.05 13.49 -4.79
N VAL A 94 -10.62 12.32 -5.24
CA VAL A 94 -10.76 11.04 -4.54
C VAL A 94 -9.54 10.17 -4.68
N TYR A 95 -9.42 9.19 -3.81
CA TYR A 95 -8.43 8.12 -3.92
C TYR A 95 -9.09 6.76 -3.72
N ALA A 96 -8.47 5.72 -4.26
CA ALA A 96 -9.04 4.39 -4.26
C ALA A 96 -7.97 3.28 -4.30
N TYR A 97 -8.36 2.12 -3.82
CA TYR A 97 -7.66 0.86 -4.02
C TYR A 97 -8.60 -0.15 -4.66
N SER A 98 -8.25 -0.64 -5.83
CA SER A 98 -9.04 -1.61 -6.59
C SER A 98 -8.44 -3.01 -6.45
N TYR A 99 -8.76 -3.67 -5.33
CA TYR A 99 -8.49 -5.09 -5.18
C TYR A 99 -9.68 -5.77 -4.47
N PRO A 100 -10.22 -6.86 -5.02
CA PRO A 100 -9.94 -7.42 -6.36
C PRO A 100 -10.02 -6.39 -7.46
N LEU A 101 -9.16 -6.53 -8.50
CA LEU A 101 -9.13 -5.55 -9.59
C LEU A 101 -10.47 -5.55 -10.32
N HIS A 102 -11.14 -4.40 -10.34
CA HIS A 102 -12.51 -4.30 -10.86
C HIS A 102 -12.57 -4.32 -12.38
N ASP A 103 -11.72 -3.52 -13.03
CA ASP A 103 -11.60 -3.48 -14.50
C ASP A 103 -10.14 -3.31 -14.92
N ASN A 104 -9.64 -2.08 -14.98
CA ASN A 104 -8.28 -1.73 -15.34
C ASN A 104 -7.49 -1.18 -14.15
N GLY A 105 -6.17 -1.23 -14.26
CA GLY A 105 -5.26 -0.71 -13.24
C GLY A 105 -5.12 0.81 -13.24
N ALA A 106 -4.43 1.31 -12.21
CA ALA A 106 -4.23 2.74 -11.93
C ALA A 106 -3.10 3.39 -12.76
N TRP A 107 -2.24 2.59 -13.42
CA TRP A 107 -1.17 3.15 -14.25
C TRP A 107 -1.70 3.50 -15.65
N ALA A 108 -2.83 4.21 -15.67
CA ALA A 108 -3.53 4.71 -16.85
C ALA A 108 -4.07 6.12 -16.60
N GLU A 109 -4.54 6.78 -17.65
CA GLU A 109 -5.19 8.11 -17.53
C GLU A 109 -6.56 8.03 -16.84
N PHE A 110 -7.23 6.87 -16.92
CA PHE A 110 -8.50 6.62 -16.25
C PHE A 110 -8.49 5.25 -15.58
N MET A 111 -9.16 5.16 -14.43
CA MET A 111 -9.36 3.94 -13.67
C MET A 111 -10.83 3.79 -13.28
N LEU A 112 -11.39 2.61 -13.46
CA LEU A 112 -12.76 2.28 -13.06
C LEU A 112 -12.75 1.52 -11.73
N VAL A 113 -13.53 2.00 -10.75
CA VAL A 113 -13.58 1.40 -9.42
C VAL A 113 -15.01 1.37 -8.88
N PRO A 114 -15.38 0.38 -8.05
CA PRO A 114 -16.65 0.43 -7.32
C PRO A 114 -16.67 1.61 -6.34
N GLN A 115 -17.81 2.30 -6.19
CA GLN A 115 -17.93 3.40 -5.22
C GLN A 115 -17.55 3.01 -3.79
N SER A 116 -17.74 1.75 -3.41
CA SER A 116 -17.38 1.21 -2.09
C SER A 116 -15.87 1.18 -1.81
N HIS A 117 -15.03 1.36 -2.82
CA HIS A 117 -13.57 1.39 -2.72
C HIS A 117 -12.99 2.81 -2.71
N VAL A 118 -13.85 3.83 -2.79
CA VAL A 118 -13.45 5.23 -2.99
C VAL A 118 -13.67 6.05 -1.73
N ALA A 119 -12.80 7.03 -1.48
CA ALA A 119 -13.01 8.07 -0.50
C ALA A 119 -12.45 9.42 -1.00
N PRO A 120 -12.90 10.55 -0.44
CA PRO A 120 -12.26 11.85 -0.67
C PRO A 120 -10.80 11.83 -0.21
N ILE A 121 -9.91 12.48 -0.96
CA ILE A 121 -8.51 12.64 -0.53
C ILE A 121 -8.44 13.48 0.75
N PRO A 122 -7.40 13.28 1.59
CA PRO A 122 -7.12 14.21 2.70
C PRO A 122 -6.86 15.64 2.19
N ALA A 123 -7.46 16.63 2.83
CA ALA A 123 -7.20 18.04 2.52
C ALA A 123 -5.75 18.47 2.84
N SER A 124 -5.08 17.72 3.70
CA SER A 124 -3.67 17.91 4.08
C SER A 124 -2.68 17.39 3.05
N LEU A 125 -3.13 16.67 2.02
CA LEU A 125 -2.29 16.10 0.97
C LEU A 125 -2.65 16.67 -0.41
N THR A 126 -1.66 16.85 -1.25
CA THR A 126 -1.91 17.12 -2.67
C THR A 126 -2.48 15.86 -3.35
N PRO A 127 -3.21 15.97 -4.47
CA PRO A 127 -3.69 14.80 -5.21
C PRO A 127 -2.57 13.85 -5.65
N VAL A 128 -1.36 14.36 -5.84
CA VAL A 128 -0.20 13.53 -6.19
C VAL A 128 0.26 12.70 -4.99
N GLU A 129 0.38 13.32 -3.83
CA GLU A 129 0.76 12.62 -2.59
C GLU A 129 -0.31 11.61 -2.16
N ALA A 130 -1.58 12.01 -2.25
CA ALA A 130 -2.71 11.16 -1.86
C ALA A 130 -2.72 9.80 -2.59
N GLY A 131 -2.22 9.76 -3.84
CA GLY A 131 -2.08 8.51 -4.60
C GLY A 131 -1.15 7.49 -3.96
N GLY A 132 -0.24 7.90 -3.09
CA GLY A 132 0.66 7.00 -2.37
C GLY A 132 0.09 6.42 -1.06
N VAL A 133 -1.19 6.67 -0.75
CA VAL A 133 -1.78 6.27 0.55
C VAL A 133 -2.54 4.95 0.49
N PRO A 134 -3.36 4.63 -0.55
CA PRO A 134 -4.46 3.67 -0.37
C PRO A 134 -4.01 2.28 0.06
N ILE A 135 -3.06 1.66 -0.61
CA ILE A 135 -2.62 0.28 -0.25
C ILE A 135 -1.90 0.29 1.10
N VAL A 136 -0.86 1.12 1.23
CA VAL A 136 -0.04 1.09 2.45
C VAL A 136 -0.82 1.58 3.68
N GLY A 137 -1.70 2.54 3.49
CA GLY A 137 -2.57 3.05 4.55
C GLY A 137 -3.58 2.00 5.02
N LEU A 138 -4.30 1.37 4.10
CA LEU A 138 -5.24 0.29 4.43
C LEU A 138 -4.52 -0.89 5.08
N THR A 139 -3.37 -1.31 4.53
CA THR A 139 -2.58 -2.41 5.07
C THR A 139 -2.14 -2.14 6.51
N ALA A 140 -1.56 -0.97 6.77
CA ALA A 140 -1.14 -0.61 8.12
C ALA A 140 -2.33 -0.49 9.08
N HIS A 141 -3.44 0.10 8.63
CA HIS A 141 -4.64 0.29 9.45
C HIS A 141 -5.27 -1.05 9.83
N GLU A 142 -5.63 -1.86 8.85
CA GLU A 142 -6.34 -3.11 9.10
C GLU A 142 -5.48 -4.13 9.87
N THR A 143 -4.19 -4.24 9.52
CA THR A 143 -3.31 -5.18 10.22
C THR A 143 -3.13 -4.84 11.70
N LEU A 144 -3.00 -3.57 12.05
CA LEU A 144 -2.80 -3.17 13.44
C LEU A 144 -4.10 -3.15 14.25
N ILE A 145 -5.19 -2.68 13.65
CA ILE A 145 -6.45 -2.46 14.38
C ILE A 145 -7.33 -3.70 14.36
N ASP A 146 -7.57 -4.29 13.19
CA ASP A 146 -8.55 -5.36 13.07
C ASP A 146 -7.93 -6.75 13.28
N VAL A 147 -6.71 -6.97 12.79
CA VAL A 147 -6.05 -8.28 12.80
C VAL A 147 -5.23 -8.46 14.08
N LEU A 148 -4.25 -7.61 14.33
CA LEU A 148 -3.41 -7.67 15.53
C LEU A 148 -4.15 -7.17 16.77
N ARG A 149 -5.11 -6.24 16.60
CA ARG A 149 -5.88 -5.61 17.67
C ARG A 149 -4.96 -5.00 18.72
N VAL A 150 -4.05 -4.15 18.23
CA VAL A 150 -3.07 -3.48 19.08
C VAL A 150 -3.78 -2.62 20.13
N THR A 151 -3.36 -2.77 21.38
CA THR A 151 -3.88 -2.00 22.50
C THR A 151 -2.79 -1.19 23.20
N ARG A 152 -3.22 -0.21 24.00
CA ARG A 152 -2.31 0.65 24.77
C ARG A 152 -1.40 -0.19 25.67
N GLY A 153 -0.10 0.14 25.65
CA GLY A 153 0.90 -0.47 26.51
C GLY A 153 1.51 -1.76 25.94
N GLU A 154 0.94 -2.35 24.89
CA GLU A 154 1.56 -3.50 24.22
C GLU A 154 2.88 -3.09 23.53
N VAL A 155 3.84 -4.00 23.53
CA VAL A 155 5.10 -3.87 22.78
C VAL A 155 4.87 -4.37 21.37
N VAL A 156 4.99 -3.49 20.38
CA VAL A 156 4.70 -3.80 18.96
C VAL A 156 5.94 -3.63 18.13
N LEU A 157 6.40 -4.73 17.52
CA LEU A 157 7.51 -4.73 16.58
C LEU A 157 7.02 -4.42 15.17
N ILE A 158 7.65 -3.47 14.50
CA ILE A 158 7.43 -3.14 13.09
C ILE A 158 8.78 -3.16 12.38
N ASN A 159 8.98 -4.11 11.48
CA ASN A 159 10.19 -4.11 10.65
C ASN A 159 9.95 -3.37 9.32
N ALA A 160 11.02 -3.11 8.55
CA ALA A 160 10.98 -2.16 7.44
C ALA A 160 10.24 -0.85 7.80
N ALA A 161 10.44 -0.39 9.03
CA ALA A 161 9.69 0.71 9.64
C ALA A 161 9.79 2.05 8.88
N ALA A 162 10.81 2.24 8.04
CA ALA A 162 10.97 3.41 7.18
C ALA A 162 10.31 3.26 5.80
N GLY A 163 9.83 2.07 5.44
CA GLY A 163 9.22 1.77 4.14
C GLY A 163 7.76 2.20 4.02
N GLY A 164 7.12 1.82 2.91
CA GLY A 164 5.75 2.23 2.57
C GLY A 164 4.72 1.92 3.65
N VAL A 165 4.53 0.65 4.00
CA VAL A 165 3.61 0.24 5.08
C VAL A 165 4.17 0.63 6.45
N GLY A 166 5.46 0.39 6.68
CA GLY A 166 6.09 0.55 7.99
C GLY A 166 5.96 1.96 8.57
N HIS A 167 6.17 3.02 7.76
CA HIS A 167 6.13 4.39 8.27
C HIS A 167 4.73 4.85 8.69
N ILE A 168 3.67 4.32 8.07
CA ILE A 168 2.29 4.54 8.49
C ILE A 168 1.97 3.69 9.72
N ALA A 169 2.43 2.43 9.73
CA ALA A 169 2.21 1.50 10.83
C ALA A 169 2.80 1.99 12.15
N VAL A 170 4.03 2.54 12.14
CA VAL A 170 4.66 3.14 13.33
C VAL A 170 3.76 4.23 13.92
N GLN A 171 3.23 5.13 13.09
CA GLN A 171 2.38 6.23 13.53
C GLN A 171 1.04 5.74 14.09
N ILE A 172 0.41 4.75 13.43
CA ILE A 172 -0.85 4.17 13.91
C ILE A 172 -0.63 3.48 15.26
N ALA A 173 0.37 2.61 15.39
CA ALA A 173 0.64 1.87 16.61
C ALA A 173 0.99 2.82 17.78
N SER A 174 1.83 3.82 17.53
CA SER A 174 2.16 4.87 18.50
C SER A 174 0.90 5.65 18.92
N GLY A 175 0.04 6.04 17.97
CA GLY A 175 -1.22 6.72 18.23
C GLY A 175 -2.22 5.88 19.05
N LEU A 176 -2.16 4.56 18.97
CA LEU A 176 -2.92 3.64 19.82
C LEU A 176 -2.33 3.54 21.24
N GLY A 177 -1.18 4.15 21.49
CA GLY A 177 -0.49 4.10 22.77
C GLY A 177 0.34 2.84 22.99
N ALA A 178 0.70 2.12 21.92
CA ALA A 178 1.61 1.00 21.98
C ALA A 178 3.06 1.48 22.14
N HIS A 179 3.90 0.61 22.69
CA HIS A 179 5.34 0.80 22.77
C HIS A 179 5.98 0.24 21.49
N VAL A 180 6.22 1.11 20.52
CA VAL A 180 6.66 0.68 19.18
C VAL A 180 8.17 0.43 19.15
N VAL A 181 8.56 -0.80 18.81
CA VAL A 181 9.94 -1.21 18.49
C VAL A 181 10.08 -1.26 16.97
N ALA A 182 10.82 -0.33 16.39
CA ALA A 182 11.02 -0.26 14.95
C ALA A 182 12.33 -0.92 14.55
N ALA A 183 12.33 -1.77 13.52
CA ALA A 183 13.58 -2.23 12.91
C ALA A 183 13.84 -1.45 11.61
N ALA A 184 14.98 -0.76 11.57
CA ALA A 184 15.36 0.11 10.45
C ALA A 184 16.88 0.20 10.33
N SER A 185 17.40 0.51 9.12
CA SER A 185 18.82 0.80 8.94
C SER A 185 19.22 2.11 9.64
N ARG A 186 20.49 2.22 10.02
CA ARG A 186 21.03 3.36 10.79
C ARG A 186 20.62 4.73 10.25
N ARG A 187 20.64 4.91 8.95
CA ARG A 187 20.26 6.17 8.28
C ARG A 187 18.80 6.59 8.48
N ASN A 188 17.95 5.67 8.95
CA ASN A 188 16.53 5.90 9.16
C ASN A 188 16.13 5.99 10.64
N HIS A 189 17.08 5.91 11.59
CA HIS A 189 16.77 5.90 13.02
C HIS A 189 16.02 7.16 13.48
N ASP A 190 16.58 8.33 13.19
CA ASP A 190 15.94 9.62 13.58
C ASP A 190 14.58 9.79 12.90
N PHE A 191 14.46 9.31 11.67
CA PHE A 191 13.20 9.35 10.93
C PHE A 191 12.11 8.52 11.64
N VAL A 192 12.38 7.23 11.91
CA VAL A 192 11.36 6.36 12.54
C VAL A 192 11.09 6.73 14.00
N ALA A 193 12.09 7.21 14.73
CA ALA A 193 11.90 7.78 16.06
C ALA A 193 10.96 8.99 16.01
N GLY A 194 11.16 9.89 15.02
CA GLY A 194 10.28 11.03 14.78
C GLY A 194 8.86 10.68 14.31
N LEU A 195 8.58 9.41 13.96
CA LEU A 195 7.24 8.87 13.69
C LEU A 195 6.56 8.32 14.94
N GLY A 196 7.25 8.24 16.06
CA GLY A 196 6.72 7.74 17.33
C GLY A 196 7.24 6.35 17.73
N ALA A 197 8.30 5.83 17.09
CA ALA A 197 8.97 4.63 17.59
C ALA A 197 9.66 4.93 18.92
N ALA A 198 9.37 4.12 19.95
CA ALA A 198 9.95 4.22 21.27
C ALA A 198 11.37 3.64 21.35
N ALA A 199 11.65 2.66 20.49
CA ALA A 199 12.97 2.08 20.30
C ALA A 199 13.22 1.77 18.83
N VAL A 200 14.50 1.88 18.41
CA VAL A 200 14.90 1.55 17.04
C VAL A 200 16.05 0.54 17.09
N ILE A 201 15.86 -0.58 16.41
CA ILE A 201 16.86 -1.65 16.26
C ILE A 201 17.52 -1.50 14.90
N ASP A 202 18.85 -1.37 14.90
CA ASP A 202 19.66 -1.38 13.69
C ASP A 202 19.87 -2.82 13.22
N TYR A 203 19.12 -3.24 12.21
CA TYR A 203 19.22 -4.63 11.72
C TYR A 203 20.52 -4.89 10.95
N ASP A 204 21.21 -3.86 10.45
CA ASP A 204 22.50 -4.00 9.76
C ASP A 204 23.66 -4.19 10.76
N ALA A 205 23.54 -3.58 11.95
CA ALA A 205 24.59 -3.65 12.97
C ALA A 205 24.46 -4.87 13.89
N THR A 206 23.28 -5.51 13.94
CA THR A 206 23.03 -6.64 14.82
C THR A 206 23.12 -7.95 14.05
N GLY A 207 23.99 -8.86 14.45
CA GLY A 207 24.04 -10.22 13.87
C GLY A 207 22.83 -11.09 14.23
N ASP A 208 22.04 -10.69 15.23
CA ASP A 208 20.83 -11.36 15.72
C ASP A 208 19.83 -10.30 16.22
N VAL A 209 18.86 -10.01 15.38
CA VAL A 209 17.83 -8.99 15.65
C VAL A 209 16.93 -9.39 16.83
N ALA A 210 16.58 -10.67 16.93
CA ALA A 210 15.73 -11.15 18.03
C ALA A 210 16.45 -11.02 19.38
N LYS A 211 17.74 -11.34 19.44
CA LYS A 211 18.56 -11.15 20.64
C LYS A 211 18.66 -9.68 21.02
N ALA A 212 18.85 -8.79 20.05
CA ALA A 212 18.91 -7.34 20.31
C ALA A 212 17.58 -6.81 20.86
N ILE A 213 16.44 -7.27 20.34
CA ILE A 213 15.12 -6.92 20.84
C ILE A 213 14.93 -7.46 22.26
N ARG A 214 15.23 -8.75 22.51
CA ARG A 214 15.06 -9.37 23.83
C ARG A 214 16.00 -8.82 24.90
N ALA A 215 17.13 -8.24 24.53
CA ALA A 215 18.00 -7.54 25.47
C ALA A 215 17.31 -6.29 26.07
N GLN A 216 16.44 -5.63 25.30
CA GLN A 216 15.67 -4.48 25.76
C GLN A 216 14.29 -4.88 26.30
N TYR A 217 13.72 -5.95 25.75
CA TYR A 217 12.40 -6.50 26.10
C TYR A 217 12.53 -7.99 26.43
N PRO A 218 12.96 -8.37 27.64
CA PRO A 218 13.24 -9.77 28.01
C PRO A 218 12.04 -10.70 27.84
N GLY A 219 10.81 -10.20 28.02
CA GLY A 219 9.57 -10.93 27.78
C GLY A 219 9.25 -11.14 26.29
N GLY A 220 9.94 -10.44 25.40
CA GLY A 220 9.62 -10.39 23.97
C GLY A 220 8.61 -9.30 23.63
N VAL A 221 8.17 -9.27 22.38
CA VAL A 221 7.16 -8.33 21.86
C VAL A 221 5.79 -9.01 21.75
N ASP A 222 4.72 -8.30 22.10
CA ASP A 222 3.36 -8.85 22.10
C ASP A 222 2.82 -9.06 20.69
N LYS A 223 3.12 -8.10 19.81
CA LYS A 223 2.66 -8.07 18.42
C LYS A 223 3.81 -7.77 17.47
N ALA A 224 3.71 -8.26 16.24
CA ALA A 224 4.64 -7.90 15.19
C ALA A 224 3.94 -7.71 13.84
N LEU A 225 4.39 -6.71 13.09
CA LEU A 225 4.05 -6.53 11.68
C LEU A 225 5.31 -6.75 10.86
N ASN A 226 5.35 -7.87 10.11
CA ASN A 226 6.46 -8.17 9.22
C ASN A 226 6.16 -7.64 7.81
N CYS A 227 7.05 -6.76 7.34
CA CYS A 227 7.02 -6.17 6.00
C CYS A 227 8.27 -6.55 5.18
N VAL A 228 9.08 -7.52 5.62
CA VAL A 228 10.28 -7.95 4.90
C VAL A 228 10.13 -9.36 4.36
N SER A 229 10.63 -9.57 3.15
CA SER A 229 10.69 -10.87 2.50
C SER A 229 11.98 -11.63 2.81
N GLY A 230 12.00 -12.90 2.48
CA GLY A 230 13.18 -13.75 2.56
C GLY A 230 13.49 -14.26 3.99
N LYS A 231 14.69 -14.84 4.15
CA LYS A 231 15.09 -15.54 5.38
C LYS A 231 15.06 -14.65 6.63
N ALA A 232 15.32 -13.35 6.48
CA ALA A 232 15.32 -12.40 7.59
C ALA A 232 13.95 -12.30 8.31
N ALA A 233 12.84 -12.62 7.63
CA ALA A 233 11.52 -12.65 8.25
C ALA A 233 11.44 -13.64 9.41
N ASN A 234 12.12 -14.76 9.32
CA ASN A 234 12.13 -15.80 10.36
C ASN A 234 12.79 -15.35 11.67
N ASP A 235 13.77 -14.48 11.59
CA ASP A 235 14.53 -14.03 12.77
C ASP A 235 13.63 -13.23 13.73
N TYR A 236 12.62 -12.52 13.20
CA TYR A 236 11.69 -11.75 14.00
C TYR A 236 10.72 -12.60 14.83
N VAL A 237 10.44 -13.85 14.41
CA VAL A 237 9.56 -14.78 15.17
C VAL A 237 10.14 -15.08 16.55
N ALA A 238 11.46 -15.18 16.68
CA ALA A 238 12.11 -15.42 17.96
C ALA A 238 12.00 -14.24 18.94
N ALA A 239 11.70 -13.03 18.44
CA ALA A 239 11.48 -11.85 19.27
C ALA A 239 10.09 -11.81 19.94
N LEU A 240 9.11 -12.55 19.43
CA LEU A 240 7.75 -12.56 19.99
C LEU A 240 7.73 -13.10 21.43
N ALA A 241 6.84 -12.58 22.23
CA ALA A 241 6.49 -13.13 23.54
C ALA A 241 5.72 -14.46 23.39
N ASP A 242 5.57 -15.21 24.47
CA ASP A 242 4.64 -16.34 24.51
C ASP A 242 3.21 -15.81 24.43
N GLY A 243 2.39 -16.39 23.57
CA GLY A 243 1.07 -15.84 23.21
C GLY A 243 1.12 -14.70 22.17
N GLY A 244 2.32 -14.33 21.71
CA GLY A 244 2.51 -13.25 20.75
C GLY A 244 1.88 -13.54 19.38
N LYS A 245 1.61 -12.46 18.63
CA LYS A 245 0.95 -12.55 17.34
C LYS A 245 1.69 -11.73 16.27
N MET A 246 1.86 -12.29 15.08
CA MET A 246 2.50 -11.63 13.94
C MET A 246 1.57 -11.64 12.74
N VAL A 247 1.51 -10.52 12.02
CA VAL A 247 1.07 -10.50 10.62
C VAL A 247 2.33 -10.47 9.76
N ASP A 248 2.43 -11.42 8.84
CA ASP A 248 3.52 -11.57 7.88
C ASP A 248 2.98 -11.24 6.48
N LEU A 249 3.14 -9.99 6.05
CA LEU A 249 2.58 -9.49 4.80
C LEU A 249 3.13 -10.20 3.56
N PRO A 250 4.46 -10.44 3.47
CA PRO A 250 5.00 -11.12 2.29
C PRO A 250 4.81 -12.65 2.27
N GLY A 251 4.24 -13.25 3.33
CA GLY A 251 4.16 -14.70 3.44
C GLY A 251 5.53 -15.39 3.52
N ALA A 252 6.55 -14.68 4.00
CA ALA A 252 7.95 -15.13 3.95
C ALA A 252 8.40 -15.93 5.18
N VAL A 253 7.60 -15.95 6.24
CA VAL A 253 7.90 -16.68 7.47
C VAL A 253 7.61 -18.16 7.27
N SER A 254 8.66 -18.98 7.38
CA SER A 254 8.59 -20.44 7.22
C SER A 254 8.81 -21.21 8.53
N VAL A 255 9.18 -20.52 9.62
CA VAL A 255 9.39 -21.12 10.93
C VAL A 255 8.11 -21.03 11.77
N GLN A 256 7.90 -22.04 12.61
CA GLN A 256 6.82 -22.02 13.60
C GLN A 256 7.43 -22.01 15.00
N ARG A 257 6.75 -21.31 15.91
CA ARG A 257 7.08 -21.30 17.32
C ARG A 257 5.83 -21.61 18.13
N ALA A 258 5.93 -22.58 19.02
CA ALA A 258 4.81 -22.95 19.90
C ALA A 258 4.36 -21.74 20.73
N GLY A 259 3.05 -21.57 20.87
CA GLY A 259 2.46 -20.45 21.61
C GLY A 259 2.47 -19.11 20.86
N VAL A 260 2.87 -19.06 19.59
CA VAL A 260 2.85 -17.85 18.75
C VAL A 260 1.90 -18.05 17.59
N GLN A 261 1.10 -17.04 17.28
CA GLN A 261 0.23 -17.01 16.10
C GLN A 261 0.88 -16.21 14.98
N ILE A 262 1.06 -16.82 13.81
CA ILE A 262 1.52 -16.16 12.60
C ILE A 262 0.38 -16.18 11.59
N ILE A 263 0.07 -15.01 11.02
CA ILE A 263 -0.91 -14.81 9.96
C ILE A 263 -0.14 -14.37 8.73
N SER A 264 0.05 -15.29 7.80
CA SER A 264 0.75 -15.05 6.53
C SER A 264 -0.23 -14.70 5.42
N ASP A 265 0.30 -14.12 4.34
CA ASP A 265 -0.43 -13.82 3.10
C ASP A 265 -1.67 -12.93 3.32
N TYR A 266 -1.57 -11.98 4.25
CA TYR A 266 -2.66 -11.04 4.50
C TYR A 266 -2.71 -9.98 3.41
N VAL A 267 -3.78 -9.99 2.64
CA VAL A 267 -4.03 -9.02 1.57
C VAL A 267 -5.28 -8.21 1.90
N VAL A 268 -5.11 -6.89 2.03
CA VAL A 268 -6.25 -5.98 2.21
C VAL A 268 -7.06 -5.84 0.92
N ARG A 269 -8.32 -5.45 1.05
CA ARG A 269 -9.20 -5.19 -0.07
C ARG A 269 -9.56 -3.71 -0.14
N GLY A 270 -10.02 -3.27 -1.31
CA GLY A 270 -10.55 -1.93 -1.47
C GLY A 270 -11.67 -1.65 -0.48
N ASN A 271 -11.57 -0.53 0.26
CA ASN A 271 -12.50 -0.20 1.33
C ASN A 271 -12.57 1.32 1.53
N GLY A 272 -13.58 1.94 0.92
CA GLY A 272 -13.79 3.39 0.98
C GLY A 272 -14.06 3.91 2.40
N ALA A 273 -14.76 3.15 3.24
CA ALA A 273 -15.01 3.56 4.62
C ALA A 273 -13.71 3.65 5.45
N ARG A 274 -12.80 2.69 5.24
CA ARG A 274 -11.47 2.71 5.88
C ARG A 274 -10.58 3.82 5.31
N LEU A 275 -10.63 4.06 4.01
CA LEU A 275 -9.96 5.19 3.40
C LEU A 275 -10.47 6.52 3.99
N ALA A 276 -11.79 6.69 4.15
CA ALA A 276 -12.36 7.88 4.79
C ALA A 276 -11.90 8.04 6.26
N GLU A 277 -11.65 6.96 6.99
CA GLU A 277 -11.03 7.03 8.31
C GLU A 277 -9.57 7.50 8.23
N LEU A 278 -8.80 6.98 7.27
CA LEU A 278 -7.43 7.45 7.01
C LEU A 278 -7.41 8.93 6.62
N THR A 279 -8.35 9.40 5.78
CA THR A 279 -8.53 10.82 5.45
C THR A 279 -8.60 11.66 6.71
N ARG A 280 -9.48 11.30 7.66
CA ARG A 280 -9.61 12.03 8.94
C ARG A 280 -8.32 12.03 9.78
N ARG A 281 -7.57 10.92 9.77
CA ARG A 281 -6.30 10.81 10.50
C ARG A 281 -5.20 11.69 9.91
N PHE A 282 -5.15 11.79 8.58
CA PHE A 282 -4.24 12.72 7.89
C PHE A 282 -4.62 14.18 8.16
N ASP A 283 -5.90 14.53 8.03
CA ASP A 283 -6.40 15.90 8.23
C ASP A 283 -6.24 16.37 9.66
N SER A 284 -6.30 15.48 10.65
CA SER A 284 -6.02 15.81 12.05
C SER A 284 -4.53 15.92 12.37
N GLY A 285 -3.63 15.61 11.42
CA GLY A 285 -2.19 15.55 11.65
C GLY A 285 -1.72 14.33 12.44
N ALA A 286 -2.61 13.36 12.71
CA ALA A 286 -2.24 12.10 13.38
C ALA A 286 -1.41 11.18 12.49
N LEU A 287 -1.50 11.35 11.17
CA LEU A 287 -0.69 10.66 10.18
C LEU A 287 -0.02 11.66 9.24
N ARG A 288 1.17 11.31 8.79
CA ARG A 288 1.87 11.99 7.69
C ARG A 288 2.39 10.97 6.70
N LEU A 289 2.23 11.25 5.43
CA LEU A 289 2.83 10.49 4.35
C LEU A 289 4.22 11.03 4.05
N VAL A 290 5.15 10.12 3.77
CA VAL A 290 6.46 10.49 3.21
C VAL A 290 6.53 9.96 1.80
N VAL A 291 6.65 10.86 0.83
CA VAL A 291 6.91 10.52 -0.57
C VAL A 291 8.41 10.61 -0.81
N HIS A 292 9.01 9.51 -1.24
CA HIS A 292 10.43 9.41 -1.54
C HIS A 292 10.75 10.12 -2.85
N GLU A 293 9.98 9.78 -3.89
CA GLU A 293 10.14 10.31 -5.23
C GLU A 293 8.83 10.27 -6.00
N ILE A 294 8.63 11.27 -6.86
CA ILE A 294 7.50 11.36 -7.78
C ILE A 294 8.05 11.25 -9.20
N PHE A 295 7.66 10.21 -9.90
CA PHE A 295 8.01 9.99 -11.29
C PHE A 295 6.96 10.54 -12.23
N ARG A 296 7.35 10.91 -13.45
CA ARG A 296 6.41 11.22 -14.52
C ARG A 296 5.78 9.92 -15.05
N PHE A 297 4.66 10.04 -15.73
CA PHE A 297 3.93 8.90 -16.25
C PHE A 297 4.77 8.03 -17.21
N ASP A 298 5.57 8.67 -18.05
CA ASP A 298 6.46 7.98 -19.00
C ASP A 298 7.68 7.30 -18.33
N GLU A 299 7.89 7.50 -17.05
CA GLU A 299 8.96 6.92 -16.25
C GLU A 299 8.50 5.77 -15.33
N ALA A 300 7.27 5.27 -15.49
CA ALA A 300 6.72 4.21 -14.63
C ALA A 300 7.62 2.97 -14.48
N PRO A 301 8.30 2.46 -15.52
CA PRO A 301 9.27 1.36 -15.36
C PRO A 301 10.39 1.70 -14.39
N ARG A 302 10.95 2.91 -14.46
CA ARG A 302 12.01 3.37 -13.55
C ARG A 302 11.53 3.50 -12.11
N ALA A 303 10.25 3.91 -11.93
CA ALA A 303 9.64 3.98 -10.62
C ALA A 303 9.54 2.58 -9.98
N LEU A 304 9.17 1.56 -10.75
CA LEU A 304 9.15 0.17 -10.31
C LEU A 304 10.56 -0.33 -10.00
N ASP A 305 11.53 -0.11 -10.88
CA ASP A 305 12.93 -0.48 -10.66
C ASP A 305 13.48 0.09 -9.34
N LEU A 306 13.18 1.36 -9.04
CA LEU A 306 13.58 1.99 -7.78
C LEU A 306 12.98 1.27 -6.56
N VAL A 307 11.71 0.90 -6.62
CA VAL A 307 11.04 0.16 -5.53
C VAL A 307 11.66 -1.23 -5.36
N LEU A 308 11.92 -1.93 -6.45
CA LEU A 308 12.51 -3.27 -6.45
C LEU A 308 13.97 -3.27 -5.98
N ALA A 309 14.72 -2.20 -6.25
CA ALA A 309 16.07 -2.01 -5.72
C ALA A 309 16.09 -1.86 -4.19
N ARG A 310 14.91 -1.69 -3.58
CA ARG A 310 14.71 -1.47 -2.14
C ARG A 310 15.40 -0.18 -1.65
N HIS A 311 15.40 0.07 -0.34
CA HIS A 311 15.98 1.30 0.26
C HIS A 311 15.18 2.59 0.03
N VAL A 312 13.90 2.48 -0.35
CA VAL A 312 12.95 3.59 -0.42
C VAL A 312 12.50 3.97 1.00
N ARG A 313 12.50 5.27 1.31
CA ARG A 313 11.89 5.80 2.53
C ARG A 313 10.49 6.32 2.20
N GLY A 314 9.45 5.72 2.79
CA GLY A 314 8.07 6.04 2.45
C GLY A 314 7.65 5.48 1.09
N LYS A 315 7.06 6.30 0.23
CA LYS A 315 6.42 5.87 -1.01
C LYS A 315 7.04 6.46 -2.27
N VAL A 316 6.97 5.68 -3.34
CA VAL A 316 7.16 6.14 -4.72
C VAL A 316 5.79 6.27 -5.38
N VAL A 317 5.61 7.34 -6.14
CA VAL A 317 4.35 7.70 -6.79
C VAL A 317 4.63 8.04 -8.26
N ILE A 318 3.74 7.62 -9.15
CA ILE A 318 3.72 8.08 -10.56
C ILE A 318 2.68 9.20 -10.66
N ARG A 319 3.08 10.35 -11.20
CA ARG A 319 2.16 11.43 -11.57
C ARG A 319 1.69 11.20 -13.01
N THR A 320 0.37 11.05 -13.20
CA THR A 320 -0.23 10.72 -14.50
C THR A 320 -0.48 11.93 -15.39
N THR A 321 -0.51 13.13 -14.84
CA THR A 321 -0.74 14.41 -15.57
C THR A 321 0.19 15.51 -15.08
#